data_c69316377f7087d047a57202e0843c02
#
_entry.id   c69316377f7087d047a57202e0843c02
#
_cell.length_a   1.000
_cell.length_b   1.000
_cell.length_c   1.000
_cell.angle_alpha   90.00
_cell.angle_beta   90.00
_cell.angle_gamma   90.00
#
_symmetry.space_group_name_H-M   'P 1'
#
loop_
_entity.id
_entity.type
_entity.pdbx_description
1 polymer ?
#
loop_
_entity_poly.entity_id
_entity_poly.type
_entity_poly.pdbx_seq_one_letter_code
_entity_poly.pdbx_strand_id
1 'polypeptide(L)'
;MPGNPQIPTGEAFAWRLAAFYAALCVVMGVQLPFLPVWLAAKGFDANEIGIVLAIPMIVRVFAIPVATRAADRRDALRVAIVVVAAAAAAGYATVGLAQGSLAIMAAFALASAFYSPMMPLADAYAFRGLGRHGRSYGPVRLWGSAAFIAGTFAAGVLLDVIAARDLIWLIVGAMVLTMAAACALAPLGPSGQGVPETLLSTKAIWRDRTFLAVAAAASLIQASHAVYYGFSTLDWQAAGLDGVTIGALWALGVIAEIALFALSGRLPVGPTALIMVGAAGAVVRWVAMAADPPFALLPALQCLHALSFGATHLGALGFIARAAPPALAASAQGYLAVAQGLVMAAAMGLAGVLYARFGGLAYGAMALIAAANRLIALAAHRLRQVSDSEISNQ
;
A
#
# COMPACT_ATOMS: atom_id res chain seq x y z
N MET A 1 -46.41 9.21 2.30
CA MET A 1 -45.14 9.92 2.45
C MET A 1 -44.04 8.87 2.54
N PRO A 2 -43.02 8.79 1.65
CA PRO A 2 -41.95 7.84 1.83
C PRO A 2 -41.12 8.28 3.03
N GLY A 3 -40.93 7.37 3.97
CA GLY A 3 -40.25 7.64 5.25
C GLY A 3 -38.86 8.22 5.04
N ASN A 4 -38.60 9.28 5.75
CA ASN A 4 -37.27 9.91 5.79
C ASN A 4 -36.24 8.83 6.13
N PRO A 5 -35.19 8.59 5.32
CA PRO A 5 -34.18 7.59 5.62
C PRO A 5 -33.54 7.97 6.97
N GLN A 6 -33.82 7.16 7.98
CA GLN A 6 -33.26 7.40 9.32
C GLN A 6 -31.74 7.44 9.20
N ILE A 7 -31.16 8.57 9.56
CA ILE A 7 -29.70 8.72 9.65
C ILE A 7 -29.24 7.69 10.68
N PRO A 8 -28.39 6.71 10.32
CA PRO A 8 -27.96 5.68 11.24
C PRO A 8 -27.23 6.30 12.42
N THR A 9 -27.36 5.67 13.60
CA THR A 9 -26.59 6.08 14.79
C THR A 9 -25.09 6.08 14.44
N GLY A 10 -24.31 6.92 15.10
CA GLY A 10 -22.87 6.97 14.88
C GLY A 10 -22.14 5.63 15.06
N GLU A 11 -22.74 4.74 15.86
CA GLU A 11 -22.25 3.38 16.05
C GLU A 11 -22.53 2.49 14.82
N ALA A 12 -23.73 2.50 14.31
CA ALA A 12 -24.08 1.76 13.10
C ALA A 12 -23.29 2.25 11.88
N PHE A 13 -23.01 3.55 11.79
CA PHE A 13 -22.14 4.12 10.76
C PHE A 13 -20.71 3.54 10.87
N ALA A 14 -20.12 3.55 12.08
CA ALA A 14 -18.76 3.07 12.32
C ALA A 14 -18.62 1.57 12.02
N TRP A 15 -19.60 0.74 12.41
CA TRP A 15 -19.58 -0.70 12.12
C TRP A 15 -19.71 -1.02 10.62
N ARG A 16 -20.57 -0.32 9.88
CA ARG A 16 -20.68 -0.51 8.42
C ARG A 16 -19.38 -0.13 7.71
N LEU A 17 -18.76 0.95 8.16
CA LEU A 17 -17.48 1.39 7.65
C LEU A 17 -16.35 0.42 8.01
N ALA A 18 -16.32 -0.09 9.24
CA ALA A 18 -15.34 -1.10 9.67
C ALA A 18 -15.48 -2.39 8.85
N ALA A 19 -16.71 -2.84 8.57
CA ALA A 19 -16.97 -4.00 7.71
C ALA A 19 -16.48 -3.77 6.27
N PHE A 20 -16.64 -2.56 5.74
CA PHE A 20 -16.12 -2.21 4.43
C PHE A 20 -14.57 -2.23 4.40
N TYR A 21 -13.90 -1.61 5.39
CA TYR A 21 -12.44 -1.68 5.48
C TYR A 21 -11.95 -3.11 5.66
N ALA A 22 -12.64 -3.90 6.47
CA ALA A 22 -12.31 -5.30 6.66
C ALA A 22 -12.38 -6.07 5.33
N ALA A 23 -13.49 -5.97 4.59
CA ALA A 23 -13.64 -6.63 3.30
C ALA A 23 -12.57 -6.20 2.29
N LEU A 24 -12.32 -4.89 2.18
CA LEU A 24 -11.29 -4.33 1.28
C LEU A 24 -9.89 -4.82 1.65
N CYS A 25 -9.57 -4.91 2.93
CA CYS A 25 -8.25 -5.36 3.39
C CYS A 25 -8.09 -6.89 3.30
N VAL A 26 -9.16 -7.69 3.32
CA VAL A 26 -9.10 -9.11 2.95
C VAL A 26 -8.60 -9.26 1.51
N VAL A 27 -9.10 -8.45 0.56
CA VAL A 27 -8.59 -8.46 -0.82
C VAL A 27 -7.08 -8.25 -0.84
N MET A 28 -6.59 -7.24 -0.12
CA MET A 28 -5.14 -6.95 -0.04
C MET A 28 -4.37 -8.12 0.58
N GLY A 29 -4.90 -8.73 1.65
CA GLY A 29 -4.28 -9.84 2.36
C GLY A 29 -4.17 -11.11 1.49
N VAL A 30 -5.11 -11.33 0.59
CA VAL A 30 -5.06 -12.44 -0.38
C VAL A 30 -4.17 -12.07 -1.57
N GLN A 31 -4.37 -10.88 -2.14
CA GLN A 31 -3.74 -10.49 -3.39
C GLN A 31 -2.23 -10.30 -3.23
N LEU A 32 -1.77 -9.60 -2.21
CA LEU A 32 -0.37 -9.21 -2.09
C LEU A 32 0.56 -10.42 -2.00
N PRO A 33 0.32 -11.45 -1.15
CA PRO A 33 1.18 -12.62 -1.08
C PRO A 33 0.96 -13.65 -2.18
N PHE A 34 -0.27 -13.81 -2.68
CA PHE A 34 -0.65 -15.00 -3.46
C PHE A 34 -0.99 -14.73 -4.94
N LEU A 35 -1.13 -13.48 -5.37
CA LEU A 35 -1.29 -13.17 -6.80
C LEU A 35 -0.07 -13.63 -7.63
N PRO A 36 1.19 -13.49 -7.18
CA PRO A 36 2.34 -14.02 -7.90
C PRO A 36 2.26 -15.54 -8.12
N VAL A 37 1.77 -16.28 -7.11
CA VAL A 37 1.58 -17.75 -7.21
C VAL A 37 0.55 -18.10 -8.29
N TRP A 38 -0.57 -17.36 -8.33
CA TRP A 38 -1.58 -17.53 -9.37
C TRP A 38 -1.01 -17.23 -10.76
N LEU A 39 -0.25 -16.15 -10.91
CA LEU A 39 0.39 -15.80 -12.19
C LEU A 39 1.35 -16.87 -12.65
N ALA A 40 2.20 -17.40 -11.75
CA ALA A 40 3.09 -18.51 -12.06
C ALA A 40 2.32 -19.78 -12.49
N ALA A 41 1.18 -20.10 -11.81
CA ALA A 41 0.31 -21.20 -12.17
C ALA A 41 -0.42 -21.00 -13.53
N LYS A 42 -0.53 -19.75 -14.00
CA LYS A 42 -1.01 -19.41 -15.35
C LYS A 42 0.09 -19.41 -16.41
N GLY A 43 1.32 -19.73 -16.04
CA GLY A 43 2.46 -19.86 -16.95
C GLY A 43 3.25 -18.57 -17.17
N PHE A 44 3.03 -17.53 -16.33
CA PHE A 44 3.84 -16.31 -16.38
C PHE A 44 5.24 -16.61 -15.85
N ASP A 45 6.25 -16.13 -16.56
CA ASP A 45 7.62 -16.14 -16.07
C ASP A 45 7.87 -15.01 -15.06
N ALA A 46 9.05 -14.99 -14.44
CA ALA A 46 9.36 -13.99 -13.41
C ALA A 46 9.38 -12.56 -13.97
N ASN A 47 9.79 -12.36 -15.23
CA ASN A 47 9.78 -11.03 -15.86
C ASN A 47 8.33 -10.55 -16.06
N GLU A 48 7.49 -11.42 -16.58
CA GLU A 48 6.07 -11.13 -16.79
C GLU A 48 5.36 -10.84 -15.46
N ILE A 49 5.64 -11.62 -14.41
CA ILE A 49 5.12 -11.38 -13.05
C ILE A 49 5.52 -10.00 -12.56
N GLY A 50 6.80 -9.62 -12.69
CA GLY A 50 7.29 -8.30 -12.32
C GLY A 50 6.55 -7.17 -13.05
N ILE A 51 6.31 -7.33 -14.35
CA ILE A 51 5.55 -6.38 -15.17
C ILE A 51 4.09 -6.28 -14.69
N VAL A 52 3.42 -7.41 -14.49
CA VAL A 52 2.03 -7.44 -14.01
C VAL A 52 1.90 -6.72 -12.67
N LEU A 53 2.80 -6.97 -11.74
CA LEU A 53 2.78 -6.35 -10.42
C LEU A 53 3.13 -4.85 -10.44
N ALA A 54 3.81 -4.36 -11.49
CA ALA A 54 4.05 -2.94 -11.70
C ALA A 54 2.79 -2.19 -12.21
N ILE A 55 1.89 -2.88 -12.92
CA ILE A 55 0.69 -2.27 -13.53
C ILE A 55 -0.13 -1.44 -12.53
N PRO A 56 -0.55 -1.96 -11.36
CA PRO A 56 -1.37 -1.19 -10.42
C PRO A 56 -0.67 0.09 -9.94
N MET A 57 0.66 0.07 -9.83
CA MET A 57 1.45 1.21 -9.35
C MET A 57 1.46 2.36 -10.38
N ILE A 58 1.44 2.04 -11.66
CA ILE A 58 1.36 3.03 -12.74
C ILE A 58 -0.08 3.52 -12.89
N VAL A 59 -1.03 2.59 -12.97
CA VAL A 59 -2.45 2.88 -13.20
C VAL A 59 -3.02 3.79 -12.10
N ARG A 60 -2.66 3.58 -10.85
CA ARG A 60 -3.15 4.38 -9.71
C ARG A 60 -2.84 5.87 -9.82
N VAL A 61 -1.75 6.25 -10.51
CA VAL A 61 -1.36 7.65 -10.67
C VAL A 61 -2.42 8.44 -11.44
N PHE A 62 -3.11 7.78 -12.37
CA PHE A 62 -4.19 8.37 -13.17
C PHE A 62 -5.57 8.07 -12.58
N ALA A 63 -5.80 6.83 -12.16
CA ALA A 63 -7.10 6.35 -11.72
C ALA A 63 -7.58 7.04 -10.43
N ILE A 64 -6.70 7.25 -9.45
CA ILE A 64 -7.06 7.89 -8.19
C ILE A 64 -7.54 9.33 -8.41
N PRO A 65 -6.79 10.23 -9.07
CA PRO A 65 -7.25 11.60 -9.29
C PRO A 65 -8.55 11.70 -10.12
N VAL A 66 -8.73 10.81 -11.08
CA VAL A 66 -9.95 10.79 -11.90
C VAL A 66 -11.16 10.42 -11.04
N ALA A 67 -11.07 9.33 -10.27
CA ALA A 67 -12.18 8.85 -9.47
C ALA A 67 -12.54 9.80 -8.32
N THR A 68 -11.53 10.33 -7.61
CA THR A 68 -11.76 11.25 -6.49
C THR A 68 -12.36 12.57 -6.97
N ARG A 69 -11.84 13.16 -8.04
CA ARG A 69 -12.43 14.38 -8.64
C ARG A 69 -13.87 14.17 -9.12
N ALA A 70 -14.15 13.00 -9.70
CA ALA A 70 -15.50 12.67 -10.13
C ALA A 70 -16.47 12.54 -8.96
N ALA A 71 -16.01 11.97 -7.84
CA ALA A 71 -16.76 11.86 -6.59
C ALA A 71 -17.03 13.24 -5.96
N ASP A 72 -15.99 14.09 -5.89
CA ASP A 72 -16.06 15.42 -5.29
C ASP A 72 -17.00 16.34 -6.08
N ARG A 73 -16.85 16.40 -7.41
CA ARG A 73 -17.71 17.24 -8.28
C ARG A 73 -19.19 16.89 -8.17
N ARG A 74 -19.54 15.67 -7.84
CA ARG A 74 -20.93 15.20 -7.73
C ARG A 74 -21.41 15.11 -6.28
N ASP A 75 -20.55 15.44 -5.31
CA ASP A 75 -20.78 15.20 -3.87
C ASP A 75 -21.30 13.77 -3.59
N ALA A 76 -20.73 12.78 -4.23
CA ALA A 76 -21.26 11.42 -4.33
C ALA A 76 -20.26 10.34 -3.90
N LEU A 77 -19.53 10.54 -2.80
CA LEU A 77 -18.49 9.62 -2.30
C LEU A 77 -19.00 8.17 -2.17
N ARG A 78 -20.18 7.98 -1.55
CA ARG A 78 -20.76 6.64 -1.40
C ARG A 78 -21.04 5.98 -2.76
N VAL A 79 -21.63 6.72 -3.69
CA VAL A 79 -21.94 6.19 -5.03
C VAL A 79 -20.64 5.86 -5.75
N ALA A 80 -19.62 6.71 -5.67
CA ALA A 80 -18.31 6.45 -6.26
C ALA A 80 -17.68 5.16 -5.69
N ILE A 81 -17.72 4.94 -4.37
CA ILE A 81 -17.22 3.71 -3.74
C ILE A 81 -17.97 2.47 -4.27
N VAL A 82 -19.30 2.52 -4.35
CA VAL A 82 -20.11 1.40 -4.85
C VAL A 82 -19.77 1.11 -6.31
N VAL A 83 -19.69 2.13 -7.15
CA VAL A 83 -19.39 1.98 -8.59
C VAL A 83 -17.99 1.39 -8.79
N VAL A 84 -16.96 1.92 -8.12
CA VAL A 84 -15.60 1.38 -8.29
C VAL A 84 -15.48 -0.03 -7.70
N ALA A 85 -16.19 -0.36 -6.61
CA ALA A 85 -16.19 -1.69 -6.04
C ALA A 85 -16.86 -2.71 -6.98
N ALA A 86 -17.99 -2.36 -7.58
CA ALA A 86 -18.69 -3.20 -8.55
C ALA A 86 -17.84 -3.41 -9.82
N ALA A 87 -17.25 -2.32 -10.35
CA ALA A 87 -16.38 -2.39 -11.53
C ALA A 87 -15.09 -3.18 -11.26
N ALA A 88 -14.50 -3.04 -10.07
CA ALA A 88 -13.34 -3.83 -9.68
C ALA A 88 -13.70 -5.32 -9.53
N ALA A 89 -14.83 -5.66 -8.90
CA ALA A 89 -15.30 -7.04 -8.80
C ALA A 89 -15.49 -7.69 -10.18
N ALA A 90 -16.15 -6.99 -11.11
CA ALA A 90 -16.29 -7.44 -12.48
C ALA A 90 -14.93 -7.54 -13.20
N GLY A 91 -14.04 -6.57 -12.98
CA GLY A 91 -12.69 -6.58 -13.54
C GLY A 91 -11.87 -7.78 -13.07
N TYR A 92 -11.85 -8.08 -11.76
CA TYR A 92 -11.14 -9.27 -11.25
C TYR A 92 -11.78 -10.59 -11.71
N ALA A 93 -13.11 -10.64 -11.87
CA ALA A 93 -13.77 -11.79 -12.49
C ALA A 93 -13.31 -11.96 -13.94
N THR A 94 -13.18 -10.86 -14.70
CA THR A 94 -12.63 -10.89 -16.07
C THR A 94 -11.18 -11.37 -16.08
N VAL A 95 -10.34 -10.98 -15.09
CA VAL A 95 -8.98 -11.50 -14.93
C VAL A 95 -8.99 -13.02 -14.75
N GLY A 96 -9.90 -13.55 -13.91
CA GLY A 96 -10.02 -15.00 -13.66
C GLY A 96 -10.43 -15.80 -14.89
N LEU A 97 -11.27 -15.21 -15.76
CA LEU A 97 -11.77 -15.83 -17.00
C LEU A 97 -10.81 -15.64 -18.19
N ALA A 98 -9.91 -14.65 -18.13
CA ALA A 98 -9.00 -14.33 -19.23
C ALA A 98 -8.01 -15.48 -19.50
N GLN A 99 -7.67 -15.67 -20.77
CA GLN A 99 -6.71 -16.66 -21.25
C GLN A 99 -5.55 -15.96 -21.96
N GLY A 100 -4.32 -16.43 -21.70
CA GLY A 100 -3.10 -15.85 -22.25
C GLY A 100 -2.62 -14.58 -21.55
N SER A 101 -1.30 -14.37 -21.57
CA SER A 101 -0.63 -13.32 -20.79
C SER A 101 -1.15 -11.93 -21.09
N LEU A 102 -1.29 -11.56 -22.36
CA LEU A 102 -1.73 -10.22 -22.75
C LEU A 102 -3.16 -9.89 -22.29
N ALA A 103 -4.08 -10.86 -22.42
CA ALA A 103 -5.46 -10.68 -21.99
C ALA A 103 -5.56 -10.52 -20.46
N ILE A 104 -4.79 -11.32 -19.71
CA ILE A 104 -4.70 -11.23 -18.24
C ILE A 104 -4.12 -9.87 -17.85
N MET A 105 -3.03 -9.42 -18.47
CA MET A 105 -2.41 -8.11 -18.21
C MET A 105 -3.40 -6.96 -18.45
N ALA A 106 -4.10 -6.99 -19.59
CA ALA A 106 -5.08 -5.95 -19.93
C ALA A 106 -6.27 -5.93 -18.96
N ALA A 107 -6.83 -7.09 -18.65
CA ALA A 107 -7.91 -7.22 -17.68
C ALA A 107 -7.47 -6.77 -16.27
N PHE A 108 -6.25 -7.12 -15.86
CA PHE A 108 -5.69 -6.72 -14.57
C PHE A 108 -5.42 -5.21 -14.49
N ALA A 109 -4.96 -4.60 -15.59
CA ALA A 109 -4.81 -3.14 -15.67
C ALA A 109 -6.17 -2.44 -15.48
N LEU A 110 -7.21 -2.92 -16.16
CA LEU A 110 -8.56 -2.39 -16.03
C LEU A 110 -9.13 -2.59 -14.61
N ALA A 111 -9.00 -3.80 -14.04
CA ALA A 111 -9.41 -4.09 -12.67
C ALA A 111 -8.69 -3.16 -11.67
N SER A 112 -7.38 -2.95 -11.86
CA SER A 112 -6.55 -2.07 -11.02
C SER A 112 -6.97 -0.60 -11.10
N ALA A 113 -7.48 -0.13 -12.24
CA ALA A 113 -7.99 1.24 -12.40
C ALA A 113 -9.21 1.51 -11.50
N PHE A 114 -10.04 0.51 -11.26
CA PHE A 114 -11.18 0.64 -10.36
C PHE A 114 -10.83 0.27 -8.90
N TYR A 115 -9.90 -0.66 -8.70
CA TYR A 115 -9.48 -1.05 -7.35
C TYR A 115 -8.68 0.05 -6.64
N SER A 116 -7.74 0.70 -7.34
CA SER A 116 -6.81 1.66 -6.74
C SER A 116 -7.48 2.86 -6.03
N PRO A 117 -8.60 3.43 -6.52
CA PRO A 117 -9.26 4.55 -5.86
C PRO A 117 -10.06 4.17 -4.60
N MET A 118 -10.32 2.89 -4.34
CA MET A 118 -11.24 2.50 -3.25
C MET A 118 -10.75 2.95 -1.88
N MET A 119 -9.46 2.79 -1.58
CA MET A 119 -8.92 3.22 -0.29
C MET A 119 -8.99 4.74 -0.09
N PRO A 120 -8.51 5.60 -1.02
CA PRO A 120 -8.67 7.05 -0.90
C PRO A 120 -10.12 7.51 -0.79
N LEU A 121 -11.03 6.92 -1.56
CA LEU A 121 -12.46 7.24 -1.48
C LEU A 121 -13.06 6.82 -0.13
N ALA A 122 -12.66 5.65 0.39
CA ALA A 122 -13.08 5.17 1.71
C ALA A 122 -12.58 6.07 2.82
N ASP A 123 -11.33 6.55 2.73
CA ASP A 123 -10.75 7.46 3.73
C ASP A 123 -11.48 8.82 3.71
N ALA A 124 -11.76 9.38 2.53
CA ALA A 124 -12.54 10.61 2.40
C ALA A 124 -13.96 10.44 2.97
N TYR A 125 -14.61 9.31 2.67
CA TYR A 125 -15.93 8.98 3.23
C TYR A 125 -15.87 8.83 4.76
N ALA A 126 -14.83 8.15 5.27
CA ALA A 126 -14.63 7.91 6.70
C ALA A 126 -14.44 9.21 7.47
N PHE A 127 -13.51 10.07 7.03
CA PHE A 127 -13.25 11.35 7.71
C PHE A 127 -14.50 12.23 7.74
N ARG A 128 -15.23 12.31 6.63
CA ARG A 128 -16.47 13.09 6.55
C ARG A 128 -17.58 12.51 7.44
N GLY A 129 -17.77 11.18 7.42
CA GLY A 129 -18.86 10.54 8.16
C GLY A 129 -18.57 10.44 9.66
N LEU A 130 -17.39 10.00 10.06
CA LEU A 130 -16.99 9.87 11.46
C LEU A 130 -16.91 11.24 12.14
N GLY A 131 -16.40 12.27 11.43
CA GLY A 131 -16.37 13.65 11.96
C GLY A 131 -17.74 14.17 12.33
N ARG A 132 -18.79 13.89 11.54
CA ARG A 132 -20.17 14.25 11.84
C ARG A 132 -20.74 13.57 13.09
N HIS A 133 -20.22 12.39 13.42
CA HIS A 133 -20.65 11.61 14.57
C HIS A 133 -19.71 11.74 15.78
N GLY A 134 -18.69 12.61 15.72
CA GLY A 134 -17.70 12.76 16.81
C GLY A 134 -16.89 11.49 17.11
N ARG A 135 -16.69 10.62 16.11
CA ARG A 135 -15.98 9.35 16.27
C ARG A 135 -14.59 9.37 15.67
N SER A 136 -13.67 8.65 16.31
CA SER A 136 -12.28 8.53 15.86
C SER A 136 -12.13 7.55 14.68
N TYR A 137 -11.25 7.89 13.73
CA TYR A 137 -10.94 7.06 12.57
C TYR A 137 -10.14 5.79 12.92
N GLY A 138 -9.16 5.90 13.84
CA GLY A 138 -8.22 4.82 14.17
C GLY A 138 -8.88 3.48 14.52
N PRO A 139 -9.83 3.41 15.48
CA PRO A 139 -10.49 2.16 15.83
C PRO A 139 -11.23 1.48 14.66
N VAL A 140 -11.81 2.28 13.73
CA VAL A 140 -12.50 1.74 12.56
C VAL A 140 -11.49 1.17 11.56
N ARG A 141 -10.37 1.88 11.33
CA ARG A 141 -9.31 1.48 10.40
C ARG A 141 -8.55 0.23 10.88
N LEU A 142 -8.47 0.01 12.19
CA LEU A 142 -7.82 -1.15 12.80
C LEU A 142 -8.46 -2.48 12.34
N TRP A 143 -9.78 -2.51 12.13
CA TRP A 143 -10.47 -3.68 11.57
C TRP A 143 -9.93 -4.08 10.20
N GLY A 144 -9.49 -3.12 9.40
CA GLY A 144 -8.81 -3.41 8.14
C GLY A 144 -7.50 -4.18 8.34
N SER A 145 -6.66 -3.78 9.31
CA SER A 145 -5.41 -4.48 9.59
C SER A 145 -5.64 -5.90 10.12
N ALA A 146 -6.60 -6.07 11.02
CA ALA A 146 -6.99 -7.40 11.51
C ALA A 146 -7.50 -8.29 10.37
N ALA A 147 -8.33 -7.74 9.47
CA ALA A 147 -8.86 -8.45 8.32
C ALA A 147 -7.80 -8.78 7.26
N PHE A 148 -6.79 -7.92 7.08
CA PHE A 148 -5.63 -8.24 6.26
C PHE A 148 -4.91 -9.49 6.79
N ILE A 149 -4.59 -9.52 8.07
CA ILE A 149 -3.93 -10.67 8.71
C ILE A 149 -4.78 -11.94 8.56
N ALA A 150 -6.09 -11.86 8.86
CA ALA A 150 -7.01 -12.98 8.73
C ALA A 150 -7.12 -13.46 7.27
N GLY A 151 -7.21 -12.54 6.30
CA GLY A 151 -7.27 -12.84 4.87
C GLY A 151 -6.00 -13.49 4.35
N THR A 152 -4.83 -12.98 4.76
CA THR A 152 -3.54 -13.56 4.40
C THR A 152 -3.38 -14.97 4.95
N PHE A 153 -3.71 -15.18 6.23
CA PHE A 153 -3.62 -16.49 6.85
C PHE A 153 -4.63 -17.48 6.23
N ALA A 154 -5.89 -17.06 6.04
CA ALA A 154 -6.90 -17.89 5.40
C ALA A 154 -6.54 -18.29 3.97
N ALA A 155 -5.97 -17.36 3.19
CA ALA A 155 -5.49 -17.66 1.85
C ALA A 155 -4.31 -18.65 1.87
N GLY A 156 -3.42 -18.55 2.87
CA GLY A 156 -2.36 -19.52 3.08
C GLY A 156 -2.92 -20.95 3.33
N VAL A 157 -3.88 -21.06 4.25
CA VAL A 157 -4.56 -22.35 4.51
C VAL A 157 -5.22 -22.91 3.23
N LEU A 158 -5.88 -22.04 2.47
CA LEU A 158 -6.56 -22.44 1.24
C LEU A 158 -5.57 -22.84 0.12
N LEU A 159 -4.37 -22.26 0.11
CA LEU A 159 -3.33 -22.62 -0.86
C LEU A 159 -2.94 -24.10 -0.80
N ASP A 160 -3.07 -24.71 0.38
CA ASP A 160 -2.74 -26.13 0.58
C ASP A 160 -3.87 -27.08 0.13
N VAL A 161 -5.08 -26.57 -0.13
CA VAL A 161 -6.27 -27.38 -0.45
C VAL A 161 -6.88 -27.09 -1.83
N ILE A 162 -6.63 -25.90 -2.42
CA ILE A 162 -7.11 -25.56 -3.75
C ILE A 162 -5.96 -25.47 -4.75
N ALA A 163 -6.26 -25.67 -6.02
CA ALA A 163 -5.25 -25.50 -7.06
C ALA A 163 -4.81 -24.03 -7.17
N ALA A 164 -3.50 -23.78 -7.31
CA ALA A 164 -2.94 -22.43 -7.41
C ALA A 164 -3.58 -21.59 -8.53
N ARG A 165 -4.01 -22.23 -9.63
CA ARG A 165 -4.74 -21.58 -10.74
C ARG A 165 -6.11 -21.04 -10.33
N ASP A 166 -6.67 -21.47 -9.20
CA ASP A 166 -8.00 -21.07 -8.72
C ASP A 166 -7.94 -19.98 -7.65
N LEU A 167 -6.73 -19.59 -7.19
CA LEU A 167 -6.53 -18.54 -6.17
C LEU A 167 -7.17 -17.19 -6.55
N ILE A 168 -7.28 -16.89 -7.85
CA ILE A 168 -7.93 -15.64 -8.30
C ILE A 168 -9.38 -15.54 -7.82
N TRP A 169 -10.08 -16.68 -7.67
CA TRP A 169 -11.46 -16.69 -7.22
C TRP A 169 -11.63 -16.31 -5.74
N LEU A 170 -10.57 -16.47 -4.93
CA LEU A 170 -10.56 -15.91 -3.57
C LEU A 170 -10.53 -14.38 -3.60
N ILE A 171 -9.75 -13.79 -4.53
CA ILE A 171 -9.71 -12.34 -4.74
C ILE A 171 -11.07 -11.86 -5.24
N VAL A 172 -11.67 -12.55 -6.21
CA VAL A 172 -13.01 -12.23 -6.73
C VAL A 172 -14.07 -12.31 -5.63
N GLY A 173 -14.06 -13.37 -4.81
CA GLY A 173 -14.98 -13.53 -3.68
C GLY A 173 -14.84 -12.39 -2.66
N ALA A 174 -13.59 -12.04 -2.30
CA ALA A 174 -13.31 -10.91 -1.42
C ALA A 174 -13.76 -9.56 -2.04
N MET A 175 -13.63 -9.39 -3.36
CA MET A 175 -14.12 -8.20 -4.08
C MET A 175 -15.65 -8.12 -4.08
N VAL A 176 -16.34 -9.25 -4.26
CA VAL A 176 -17.81 -9.31 -4.16
C VAL A 176 -18.25 -8.96 -2.74
N LEU A 177 -17.57 -9.46 -1.72
CA LEU A 177 -17.81 -9.09 -0.33
C LEU A 177 -17.59 -7.59 -0.09
N THR A 178 -16.52 -7.02 -0.68
CA THR A 178 -16.23 -5.57 -0.62
C THR A 178 -17.34 -4.76 -1.30
N MET A 179 -17.83 -5.19 -2.45
CA MET A 179 -18.97 -4.58 -3.14
C MET A 179 -20.24 -4.63 -2.27
N ALA A 180 -20.55 -5.77 -1.67
CA ALA A 180 -21.69 -5.90 -0.78
C ALA A 180 -21.58 -4.97 0.43
N ALA A 181 -20.40 -4.90 1.05
CA ALA A 181 -20.13 -3.97 2.16
C ALA A 181 -20.22 -2.50 1.72
N ALA A 182 -19.78 -2.15 0.48
CA ALA A 182 -19.93 -0.82 -0.09
C ALA A 182 -21.40 -0.43 -0.25
N CYS A 183 -22.25 -1.33 -0.71
CA CYS A 183 -23.70 -1.12 -0.79
C CYS A 183 -24.35 -0.87 0.57
N ALA A 184 -23.80 -1.49 1.63
CA ALA A 184 -24.28 -1.33 3.01
C ALA A 184 -23.81 -0.01 3.68
N LEU A 185 -22.89 0.76 3.07
CA LEU A 185 -22.47 2.04 3.59
C LEU A 185 -23.65 3.01 3.70
N ALA A 186 -23.64 3.82 4.76
CA ALA A 186 -24.70 4.79 5.00
C ALA A 186 -24.62 5.98 4.03
N PRO A 187 -25.75 6.59 3.64
CA PRO A 187 -25.71 7.85 2.92
C PRO A 187 -25.03 8.94 3.73
N LEU A 188 -24.15 9.72 3.09
CA LEU A 188 -23.66 10.98 3.67
C LEU A 188 -24.61 12.09 3.24
N GLY A 189 -25.06 12.90 4.20
CA GLY A 189 -25.80 14.13 3.87
C GLY A 189 -24.93 15.12 3.07
N PRO A 190 -25.52 16.19 2.48
CA PRO A 190 -24.81 17.17 1.67
C PRO A 190 -23.54 17.70 2.35
N SER A 191 -22.49 17.95 1.59
CA SER A 191 -21.31 18.65 2.08
C SER A 191 -21.72 20.12 2.30
N GLY A 192 -21.79 20.53 3.55
CA GLY A 192 -22.16 21.92 3.90
C GLY A 192 -21.12 22.98 3.52
N GLN A 193 -20.00 22.60 2.95
CA GLN A 193 -18.92 23.49 2.51
C GLN A 193 -18.28 22.91 1.26
N GLY A 194 -18.38 23.61 0.15
CA GLY A 194 -17.42 23.48 -0.92
C GLY A 194 -16.03 23.75 -0.33
N VAL A 195 -15.11 22.80 -0.44
CA VAL A 195 -13.71 23.04 -0.08
C VAL A 195 -13.26 24.23 -0.93
N PRO A 196 -12.83 25.36 -0.33
CA PRO A 196 -12.25 26.43 -1.13
C PRO A 196 -11.04 25.80 -1.83
N GLU A 197 -11.06 25.78 -3.14
CA GLU A 197 -9.91 25.46 -3.97
C GLU A 197 -8.92 26.62 -3.79
N THR A 198 -8.27 26.66 -2.63
CA THR A 198 -7.16 27.57 -2.40
C THR A 198 -6.08 27.10 -3.35
N LEU A 199 -5.93 27.84 -4.45
CA LEU A 199 -4.85 27.73 -5.44
C LEU A 199 -3.50 28.09 -4.81
N LEU A 200 -3.17 27.45 -3.67
CA LEU A 200 -1.83 27.55 -3.10
C LEU A 200 -0.89 26.86 -4.07
N SER A 201 0.07 27.64 -4.54
CA SER A 201 1.07 27.15 -5.49
C SER A 201 1.85 26.00 -4.89
N THR A 202 1.61 24.77 -5.38
CA THR A 202 2.37 23.57 -5.02
C THR A 202 3.82 23.63 -5.48
N LYS A 203 4.22 24.67 -6.25
CA LYS A 203 5.59 24.92 -6.69
C LYS A 203 6.59 25.00 -5.54
N ALA A 204 6.15 25.45 -4.36
CA ALA A 204 7.00 25.51 -3.17
C ALA A 204 7.47 24.12 -2.73
N ILE A 205 6.60 23.11 -2.77
CA ILE A 205 6.92 21.72 -2.41
C ILE A 205 7.98 21.14 -3.36
N TRP A 206 7.84 21.36 -4.67
CA TRP A 206 8.76 20.87 -5.68
C TRP A 206 10.12 21.58 -5.68
N ARG A 207 10.23 22.74 -5.04
CA ARG A 207 11.48 23.48 -4.87
C ARG A 207 12.19 23.16 -3.56
N ASP A 208 11.51 22.55 -2.61
CA ASP A 208 12.12 22.15 -1.35
C ASP A 208 12.98 20.89 -1.54
N ARG A 209 14.29 21.09 -1.63
CA ARG A 209 15.28 20.04 -1.80
C ARG A 209 15.22 19.01 -0.67
N THR A 210 14.82 19.42 0.54
CA THR A 210 14.70 18.50 1.68
C THR A 210 13.48 17.59 1.51
N PHE A 211 12.35 18.16 1.08
CA PHE A 211 11.17 17.36 0.76
C PHE A 211 11.49 16.33 -0.34
N LEU A 212 12.15 16.76 -1.42
CA LEU A 212 12.54 15.87 -2.51
C LEU A 212 13.48 14.75 -2.04
N ALA A 213 14.47 15.08 -1.19
CA ALA A 213 15.39 14.09 -0.65
C ALA A 213 14.68 13.07 0.26
N VAL A 214 13.77 13.52 1.14
CA VAL A 214 12.98 12.65 2.00
C VAL A 214 12.03 11.78 1.18
N ALA A 215 11.37 12.36 0.19
CA ALA A 215 10.47 11.61 -0.71
C ALA A 215 11.23 10.54 -1.50
N ALA A 216 12.40 10.88 -2.04
CA ALA A 216 13.27 9.94 -2.74
C ALA A 216 13.78 8.83 -1.81
N ALA A 217 14.24 9.19 -0.61
CA ALA A 217 14.72 8.24 0.38
C ALA A 217 13.62 7.24 0.79
N ALA A 218 12.46 7.75 1.19
CA ALA A 218 11.33 6.90 1.56
C ALA A 218 10.85 6.02 0.39
N SER A 219 10.86 6.55 -0.84
CA SER A 219 10.48 5.79 -2.04
C SER A 219 11.45 4.66 -2.33
N LEU A 220 12.75 4.86 -2.20
CA LEU A 220 13.76 3.81 -2.42
C LEU A 220 13.66 2.71 -1.36
N ILE A 221 13.50 3.07 -0.07
CA ILE A 221 13.33 2.07 0.98
C ILE A 221 12.06 1.25 0.74
N GLN A 222 10.94 1.89 0.41
CA GLN A 222 9.69 1.19 0.09
C GLN A 222 9.85 0.30 -1.15
N ALA A 223 10.48 0.81 -2.21
CA ALA A 223 10.71 0.08 -3.45
C ALA A 223 11.66 -1.12 -3.28
N SER A 224 12.54 -1.09 -2.28
CA SER A 224 13.38 -2.23 -1.95
C SER A 224 12.61 -3.49 -1.50
N HIS A 225 11.30 -3.37 -1.27
CA HIS A 225 10.43 -4.52 -1.00
C HIS A 225 9.97 -5.25 -2.27
N ALA A 226 10.38 -4.83 -3.47
CA ALA A 226 9.83 -5.35 -4.72
C ALA A 226 10.05 -6.86 -4.89
N VAL A 227 11.25 -7.39 -4.63
CA VAL A 227 11.52 -8.84 -4.68
C VAL A 227 10.68 -9.58 -3.63
N TYR A 228 10.55 -9.03 -2.43
CA TYR A 228 9.73 -9.61 -1.37
C TYR A 228 8.25 -9.72 -1.78
N TYR A 229 7.67 -8.63 -2.26
CA TYR A 229 6.25 -8.61 -2.67
C TYR A 229 5.96 -9.45 -3.90
N GLY A 230 6.92 -9.57 -4.81
CA GLY A 230 6.75 -10.31 -6.04
C GLY A 230 7.06 -11.80 -5.93
N PHE A 231 8.03 -12.18 -5.09
CA PHE A 231 8.65 -13.48 -5.22
C PHE A 231 8.85 -14.27 -3.93
N SER A 232 8.70 -13.66 -2.72
CA SER A 232 8.94 -14.37 -1.47
C SER A 232 8.05 -15.60 -1.29
N THR A 233 6.78 -15.53 -1.66
CA THR A 233 5.87 -16.68 -1.57
C THR A 233 6.29 -17.80 -2.52
N LEU A 234 6.75 -17.49 -3.72
CA LEU A 234 7.27 -18.45 -4.70
C LEU A 234 8.56 -19.10 -4.20
N ASP A 235 9.48 -18.31 -3.63
CA ASP A 235 10.72 -18.81 -3.02
C ASP A 235 10.42 -19.78 -1.89
N TRP A 236 9.53 -19.41 -0.99
CA TRP A 236 9.20 -20.23 0.17
C TRP A 236 8.47 -21.52 -0.22
N GLN A 237 7.59 -21.48 -1.24
CA GLN A 237 7.00 -22.69 -1.81
C GLN A 237 8.07 -23.61 -2.44
N ALA A 238 9.00 -23.03 -3.20
CA ALA A 238 10.11 -23.78 -3.79
C ALA A 238 11.03 -24.41 -2.71
N ALA A 239 11.17 -23.75 -1.55
CA ALA A 239 11.86 -24.27 -0.38
C ALA A 239 11.03 -25.29 0.43
N GLY A 240 9.80 -25.61 0.00
CA GLY A 240 8.95 -26.63 0.62
C GLY A 240 8.10 -26.16 1.80
N LEU A 241 7.95 -24.84 2.01
CA LEU A 241 7.05 -24.30 3.03
C LEU A 241 5.60 -24.45 2.57
N ASP A 242 4.74 -24.88 3.50
CA ASP A 242 3.30 -24.94 3.27
C ASP A 242 2.64 -23.57 3.29
N GLY A 243 1.42 -23.47 2.79
CA GLY A 243 0.69 -22.23 2.68
C GLY A 243 0.35 -21.63 4.04
N VAL A 244 0.11 -22.44 5.08
CA VAL A 244 -0.13 -21.99 6.45
C VAL A 244 1.08 -21.23 6.99
N THR A 245 2.26 -21.80 6.83
CA THR A 245 3.53 -21.19 7.27
C THR A 245 3.80 -19.90 6.50
N ILE A 246 3.59 -19.88 5.18
CA ILE A 246 3.75 -18.70 4.34
C ILE A 246 2.78 -17.60 4.79
N GLY A 247 1.51 -17.92 4.99
CA GLY A 247 0.51 -16.98 5.48
C GLY A 247 0.88 -16.41 6.86
N ALA A 248 1.40 -17.25 7.77
CA ALA A 248 1.86 -16.82 9.09
C ALA A 248 3.06 -15.87 9.01
N LEU A 249 4.03 -16.11 8.13
CA LEU A 249 5.19 -15.25 7.92
C LEU A 249 4.77 -13.85 7.42
N TRP A 250 3.84 -13.78 6.47
CA TRP A 250 3.30 -12.52 6.00
C TRP A 250 2.52 -11.78 7.09
N ALA A 251 1.66 -12.49 7.83
CA ALA A 251 0.88 -11.94 8.94
C ALA A 251 1.79 -11.38 10.04
N LEU A 252 2.86 -12.07 10.38
CA LEU A 252 3.83 -11.67 11.40
C LEU A 252 4.48 -10.31 11.09
N GLY A 253 4.81 -10.06 9.81
CA GLY A 253 5.33 -8.76 9.38
C GLY A 253 4.36 -7.61 9.69
N VAL A 254 3.07 -7.81 9.40
CA VAL A 254 2.01 -6.81 9.66
C VAL A 254 1.73 -6.67 11.16
N ILE A 255 1.76 -7.75 11.92
CA ILE A 255 1.63 -7.71 13.39
C ILE A 255 2.75 -6.86 14.00
N ALA A 256 4.00 -7.07 13.56
CA ALA A 256 5.13 -6.28 14.02
C ALA A 256 5.00 -4.79 13.65
N GLU A 257 4.46 -4.48 12.47
CA GLU A 257 4.16 -3.11 12.05
C GLU A 257 3.10 -2.46 12.93
N ILE A 258 2.00 -3.16 13.22
CA ILE A 258 0.96 -2.66 14.14
C ILE A 258 1.54 -2.39 15.53
N ALA A 259 2.38 -3.28 16.06
CA ALA A 259 3.05 -3.08 17.32
C ALA A 259 3.94 -1.82 17.32
N LEU A 260 4.71 -1.60 16.25
CA LEU A 260 5.51 -0.38 16.09
C LEU A 260 4.60 0.86 16.08
N PHE A 261 3.49 0.85 15.34
CA PHE A 261 2.58 1.99 15.27
C PHE A 261 1.93 2.29 16.63
N ALA A 262 1.53 1.26 17.38
CA ALA A 262 0.97 1.41 18.71
C ALA A 262 1.97 2.00 19.72
N LEU A 263 3.25 1.70 19.55
CA LEU A 263 4.31 2.18 20.43
C LEU A 263 4.93 3.51 19.98
N SER A 264 4.71 3.92 18.73
CA SER A 264 5.36 5.07 18.10
C SER A 264 5.19 6.38 18.86
N GLY A 265 4.02 6.61 19.47
CA GLY A 265 3.76 7.80 20.28
C GLY A 265 4.57 7.89 21.57
N ARG A 266 5.19 6.78 22.00
CA ARG A 266 6.06 6.73 23.20
C ARG A 266 7.55 6.82 22.87
N LEU A 267 7.90 6.72 21.58
CA LEU A 267 9.29 6.74 21.14
C LEU A 267 9.71 8.17 20.83
N PRO A 268 10.72 8.73 21.55
CA PRO A 268 11.23 10.08 21.31
C PRO A 268 12.14 10.12 20.08
N VAL A 269 11.68 9.55 18.94
CA VAL A 269 12.47 9.42 17.70
C VAL A 269 11.94 10.37 16.65
N GLY A 270 12.82 11.22 16.11
CA GLY A 270 12.45 12.16 15.06
C GLY A 270 12.23 11.49 13.70
N PRO A 271 11.50 12.16 12.76
CA PRO A 271 11.16 11.61 11.46
C PRO A 271 12.37 11.13 10.65
N THR A 272 13.43 11.91 10.59
CA THR A 272 14.65 11.55 9.86
C THR A 272 15.32 10.30 10.44
N ALA A 273 15.38 10.19 11.78
CA ALA A 273 15.94 9.02 12.45
C ALA A 273 15.09 7.76 12.17
N LEU A 274 13.76 7.87 12.13
CA LEU A 274 12.87 6.77 11.73
C LEU A 274 13.16 6.29 10.30
N ILE A 275 13.37 7.20 9.33
CA ILE A 275 13.74 6.83 7.96
C ILE A 275 15.10 6.11 7.94
N MET A 276 16.09 6.59 8.73
CA MET A 276 17.40 5.95 8.80
C MET A 276 17.34 4.55 9.43
N VAL A 277 16.56 4.39 10.49
CA VAL A 277 16.29 3.07 11.12
C VAL A 277 15.59 2.16 10.12
N GLY A 278 14.62 2.68 9.37
CA GLY A 278 13.93 1.96 8.29
C GLY A 278 14.89 1.47 7.22
N ALA A 279 15.80 2.33 6.75
CA ALA A 279 16.82 1.96 5.77
C ALA A 279 17.78 0.89 6.31
N ALA A 280 18.27 1.05 7.56
CA ALA A 280 19.13 0.05 8.19
C ALA A 280 18.42 -1.30 8.33
N GLY A 281 17.17 -1.29 8.82
CA GLY A 281 16.35 -2.50 8.92
C GLY A 281 16.12 -3.17 7.57
N ALA A 282 15.89 -2.41 6.51
CA ALA A 282 15.75 -2.93 5.15
C ALA A 282 17.06 -3.57 4.67
N VAL A 283 18.20 -2.90 4.83
CA VAL A 283 19.52 -3.46 4.42
C VAL A 283 19.79 -4.76 5.14
N VAL A 284 19.65 -4.80 6.47
CA VAL A 284 19.87 -6.02 7.28
C VAL A 284 18.95 -7.15 6.80
N ARG A 285 17.66 -6.84 6.62
CA ARG A 285 16.66 -7.80 6.17
C ARG A 285 17.01 -8.40 4.80
N TRP A 286 17.31 -7.53 3.83
CA TRP A 286 17.56 -8.00 2.46
C TRP A 286 18.91 -8.68 2.28
N VAL A 287 19.95 -8.28 3.01
CA VAL A 287 21.22 -9.01 3.04
C VAL A 287 21.03 -10.40 3.63
N ALA A 288 20.29 -10.51 4.74
CA ALA A 288 19.99 -11.80 5.34
C ALA A 288 19.15 -12.69 4.42
N MET A 289 18.13 -12.10 3.74
CA MET A 289 17.30 -12.86 2.79
C MET A 289 18.10 -13.31 1.55
N ALA A 290 19.07 -12.53 1.08
CA ALA A 290 19.94 -12.91 -0.03
C ALA A 290 20.91 -14.05 0.32
N ALA A 291 21.18 -14.25 1.61
CA ALA A 291 22.08 -15.30 2.10
C ALA A 291 21.38 -16.66 2.32
N ASP A 292 20.16 -16.83 1.80
CA ASP A 292 19.34 -18.03 1.94
C ASP A 292 19.23 -18.48 3.42
N PRO A 293 18.55 -17.69 4.28
CA PRO A 293 18.54 -17.91 5.70
C PRO A 293 17.78 -19.21 6.08
N PRO A 294 18.23 -19.93 7.12
CA PRO A 294 17.49 -21.09 7.60
C PRO A 294 16.07 -20.70 8.03
N PHE A 295 15.11 -21.61 7.89
CA PHE A 295 13.71 -21.40 8.22
C PHE A 295 13.49 -20.73 9.59
N ALA A 296 14.23 -21.17 10.61
CA ALA A 296 14.12 -20.63 11.98
C ALA A 296 14.40 -19.13 12.09
N LEU A 297 15.12 -18.53 11.12
CA LEU A 297 15.42 -17.10 11.11
C LEU A 297 14.33 -16.27 10.38
N LEU A 298 13.53 -16.88 9.50
CA LEU A 298 12.51 -16.18 8.74
C LEU A 298 11.53 -15.38 9.61
N PRO A 299 11.00 -15.88 10.75
CA PRO A 299 10.10 -15.09 11.60
C PRO A 299 10.74 -13.81 12.10
N ALA A 300 12.01 -13.85 12.52
CA ALA A 300 12.73 -12.66 12.97
C ALA A 300 12.93 -11.66 11.82
N LEU A 301 13.25 -12.14 10.62
CA LEU A 301 13.37 -11.29 9.42
C LEU A 301 12.03 -10.70 9.00
N GLN A 302 10.90 -11.39 9.22
CA GLN A 302 9.59 -10.80 8.97
C GLN A 302 9.26 -9.68 9.97
N CYS A 303 9.65 -9.79 11.23
CA CYS A 303 9.49 -8.70 12.20
C CYS A 303 10.25 -7.42 11.80
N LEU A 304 11.35 -7.52 11.05
CA LEU A 304 12.05 -6.35 10.50
C LEU A 304 11.21 -5.55 9.49
N HIS A 305 10.05 -6.09 9.05
CA HIS A 305 9.09 -5.33 8.26
C HIS A 305 8.60 -4.08 8.99
N ALA A 306 8.41 -4.16 10.29
CA ALA A 306 8.08 -3.01 11.12
C ALA A 306 9.10 -1.86 10.98
N LEU A 307 10.38 -2.18 10.85
CA LEU A 307 11.41 -1.17 10.62
C LEU A 307 11.45 -0.75 9.15
N SER A 308 11.64 -1.70 8.25
CA SER A 308 11.86 -1.41 6.82
C SER A 308 10.67 -0.69 6.18
N PHE A 309 9.44 -1.08 6.51
CA PHE A 309 8.22 -0.44 6.03
C PHE A 309 7.66 0.57 7.05
N GLY A 310 7.34 0.12 8.25
CA GLY A 310 6.60 0.89 9.25
C GLY A 310 7.34 2.14 9.71
N ALA A 311 8.61 2.03 10.13
CA ALA A 311 9.39 3.19 10.58
C ALA A 311 9.63 4.18 9.43
N THR A 312 9.88 3.69 8.21
CA THR A 312 10.03 4.55 7.02
C THR A 312 8.75 5.32 6.74
N HIS A 313 7.59 4.67 6.82
CA HIS A 313 6.28 5.29 6.61
C HIS A 313 6.00 6.38 7.65
N LEU A 314 6.16 6.04 8.94
CA LEU A 314 6.00 7.02 10.04
C LEU A 314 6.96 8.20 9.90
N GLY A 315 8.21 7.93 9.54
CA GLY A 315 9.22 8.96 9.35
C GLY A 315 8.86 9.91 8.21
N ALA A 316 8.41 9.37 7.06
CA ALA A 316 8.02 10.17 5.91
C ALA A 316 6.78 11.05 6.20
N LEU A 317 5.74 10.46 6.81
CA LEU A 317 4.54 11.21 7.21
C LEU A 317 4.84 12.23 8.30
N GLY A 318 5.65 11.86 9.30
CA GLY A 318 6.05 12.75 10.38
C GLY A 318 6.92 13.93 9.89
N PHE A 319 7.72 13.72 8.84
CA PHE A 319 8.46 14.81 8.18
C PHE A 319 7.48 15.78 7.49
N ILE A 320 6.53 15.26 6.70
CA ILE A 320 5.54 16.09 6.01
C ILE A 320 4.72 16.91 7.01
N ALA A 321 4.28 16.28 8.09
CA ALA A 321 3.50 16.96 9.13
C ALA A 321 4.24 18.14 9.80
N ARG A 322 5.59 18.12 9.82
CA ARG A 322 6.41 19.18 10.40
C ARG A 322 6.89 20.21 9.38
N ALA A 323 7.17 19.79 8.15
CA ALA A 323 7.81 20.62 7.14
C ALA A 323 6.83 21.27 6.16
N ALA A 324 5.71 20.62 5.86
CA ALA A 324 4.74 21.17 4.93
C ALA A 324 3.80 22.14 5.62
N PRO A 325 3.47 23.30 5.00
CA PRO A 325 2.39 24.15 5.48
C PRO A 325 1.09 23.34 5.62
N PRO A 326 0.27 23.56 6.67
CA PRO A 326 -0.95 22.78 6.91
C PRO A 326 -1.87 22.70 5.69
N ALA A 327 -1.99 23.78 4.93
CA ALA A 327 -2.80 23.86 3.72
C ALA A 327 -2.24 23.04 2.53
N LEU A 328 -0.97 22.63 2.56
CA LEU A 328 -0.30 21.87 1.52
C LEU A 328 0.05 20.41 1.97
N ALA A 329 -0.24 20.05 3.21
CA ALA A 329 0.12 18.76 3.77
C ALA A 329 -0.49 17.58 2.97
N ALA A 330 -1.75 17.68 2.56
CA ALA A 330 -2.42 16.68 1.73
C ALA A 330 -1.76 16.55 0.34
N SER A 331 -1.40 17.69 -0.28
CA SER A 331 -0.68 17.67 -1.57
C SER A 331 0.70 17.05 -1.43
N ALA A 332 1.43 17.36 -0.37
CA ALA A 332 2.74 16.77 -0.10
C ALA A 332 2.66 15.24 0.10
N GLN A 333 1.66 14.75 0.82
CA GLN A 333 1.39 13.30 0.95
C GLN A 333 1.02 12.66 -0.40
N GLY A 334 0.22 13.35 -1.22
CA GLY A 334 -0.12 12.91 -2.57
C GLY A 334 1.12 12.77 -3.46
N TYR A 335 2.02 13.73 -3.43
CA TYR A 335 3.28 13.68 -4.19
C TYR A 335 4.22 12.58 -3.70
N LEU A 336 4.31 12.37 -2.38
CA LEU A 336 5.04 11.24 -1.82
C LEU A 336 4.46 9.91 -2.31
N ALA A 337 3.14 9.75 -2.29
CA ALA A 337 2.47 8.53 -2.74
C ALA A 337 2.68 8.25 -4.23
N VAL A 338 2.69 9.30 -5.07
CA VAL A 338 3.02 9.19 -6.51
C VAL A 338 4.47 8.77 -6.70
N ALA A 339 5.41 9.43 -6.00
CA ALA A 339 6.84 9.09 -6.08
C ALA A 339 7.08 7.63 -5.66
N GLN A 340 6.53 7.21 -4.52
CA GLN A 340 6.62 5.83 -4.04
C GLN A 340 6.02 4.84 -5.05
N GLY A 341 4.88 5.16 -5.65
CA GLY A 341 4.23 4.31 -6.66
C GLY A 341 5.09 4.13 -7.91
N LEU A 342 5.65 5.21 -8.46
CA LEU A 342 6.48 5.16 -9.66
C LEU A 342 7.82 4.44 -9.42
N VAL A 343 8.48 4.71 -8.29
CA VAL A 343 9.73 4.03 -7.93
C VAL A 343 9.48 2.55 -7.65
N MET A 344 8.36 2.20 -6.99
CA MET A 344 7.96 0.80 -6.79
C MET A 344 7.64 0.10 -8.12
N ALA A 345 6.98 0.77 -9.07
CA ALA A 345 6.71 0.19 -10.40
C ALA A 345 8.01 -0.18 -11.13
N ALA A 346 8.98 0.73 -11.13
CA ALA A 346 10.29 0.48 -11.72
C ALA A 346 11.02 -0.67 -11.00
N ALA A 347 10.97 -0.68 -9.66
CA ALA A 347 11.58 -1.73 -8.86
C ALA A 347 10.91 -3.11 -9.08
N MET A 348 9.58 -3.16 -9.28
CA MET A 348 8.87 -4.41 -9.59
C MET A 348 9.30 -4.99 -10.94
N GLY A 349 9.38 -4.17 -11.98
CA GLY A 349 9.90 -4.61 -13.28
C GLY A 349 11.34 -5.11 -13.17
N LEU A 350 12.20 -4.36 -12.45
CA LEU A 350 13.58 -4.78 -12.19
C LEU A 350 13.64 -6.06 -11.36
N ALA A 351 12.79 -6.22 -10.35
CA ALA A 351 12.73 -7.40 -9.51
C ALA A 351 12.43 -8.66 -10.32
N GLY A 352 11.53 -8.61 -11.31
CA GLY A 352 11.26 -9.71 -12.21
C GLY A 352 12.51 -10.15 -12.98
N VAL A 353 13.24 -9.20 -13.57
CA VAL A 353 14.48 -9.48 -14.31
C VAL A 353 15.56 -10.06 -13.41
N LEU A 354 15.74 -9.49 -12.21
CA LEU A 354 16.77 -9.94 -11.28
C LEU A 354 16.42 -11.33 -10.72
N TYR A 355 15.15 -11.56 -10.38
CA TYR A 355 14.72 -12.84 -9.85
C TYR A 355 14.81 -13.95 -10.90
N ALA A 356 14.48 -13.67 -12.17
CA ALA A 356 14.64 -14.62 -13.27
C ALA A 356 16.10 -15.10 -13.44
N ARG A 357 17.08 -14.21 -13.14
CA ARG A 357 18.51 -14.52 -13.35
C ARG A 357 19.21 -15.06 -12.10
N PHE A 358 18.83 -14.61 -10.95
CA PHE A 358 19.57 -14.78 -9.70
C PHE A 358 18.78 -15.43 -8.58
N GLY A 359 17.46 -15.70 -8.78
CA GLY A 359 16.60 -16.23 -7.72
C GLY A 359 16.63 -15.38 -6.47
N GLY A 360 16.74 -16.00 -5.29
CA GLY A 360 16.81 -15.33 -3.99
C GLY A 360 17.97 -14.34 -3.85
N LEU A 361 19.08 -14.49 -4.59
CA LEU A 361 20.16 -13.48 -4.57
C LEU A 361 19.72 -12.08 -5.06
N ALA A 362 18.56 -11.98 -5.74
CA ALA A 362 17.96 -10.71 -6.13
C ALA A 362 17.66 -9.79 -4.92
N TYR A 363 17.50 -10.34 -3.71
CA TYR A 363 17.39 -9.54 -2.49
C TYR A 363 18.64 -8.68 -2.23
N GLY A 364 19.83 -9.10 -2.70
CA GLY A 364 21.06 -8.30 -2.61
C GLY A 364 20.93 -6.96 -3.34
N ALA A 365 20.28 -6.93 -4.51
CA ALA A 365 19.99 -5.69 -5.21
C ALA A 365 19.00 -4.81 -4.43
N MET A 366 18.03 -5.41 -3.73
CA MET A 366 17.10 -4.66 -2.86
C MET A 366 17.84 -4.03 -1.66
N ALA A 367 18.84 -4.72 -1.12
CA ALA A 367 19.72 -4.15 -0.09
C ALA A 367 20.49 -2.93 -0.61
N LEU A 368 21.00 -2.98 -1.85
CA LEU A 368 21.67 -1.84 -2.48
C LEU A 368 20.73 -0.65 -2.71
N ILE A 369 19.50 -0.90 -3.17
CA ILE A 369 18.47 0.13 -3.32
C ILE A 369 18.17 0.79 -1.96
N ALA A 370 18.00 0.01 -0.91
CA ALA A 370 17.77 0.53 0.43
C ALA A 370 18.99 1.32 0.96
N ALA A 371 20.22 0.87 0.68
CA ALA A 371 21.46 1.52 1.10
C ALA A 371 21.72 2.85 0.37
N ALA A 372 21.25 2.99 -0.88
CA ALA A 372 21.38 4.22 -1.67
C ALA A 372 20.75 5.44 -0.99
N ASN A 373 19.82 5.22 -0.04
CA ASN A 373 19.27 6.26 0.82
C ASN A 373 20.35 7.04 1.60
N ARG A 374 21.44 6.41 2.04
CA ARG A 374 22.53 7.10 2.74
C ARG A 374 23.18 8.18 1.88
N LEU A 375 23.34 7.92 0.58
CA LEU A 375 23.90 8.89 -0.35
C LEU A 375 22.98 10.10 -0.53
N ILE A 376 21.68 9.88 -0.59
CA ILE A 376 20.66 10.95 -0.70
C ILE A 376 20.63 11.79 0.57
N ALA A 377 20.64 11.16 1.75
CA ALA A 377 20.66 11.85 3.04
C ALA A 377 21.94 12.70 3.23
N LEU A 378 23.10 12.16 2.84
CA LEU A 378 24.38 12.88 2.88
C LEU A 378 24.41 14.05 1.88
N ALA A 379 23.90 13.86 0.68
CA ALA A 379 23.80 14.92 -0.33
C ALA A 379 22.87 16.04 0.16
N ALA A 380 21.71 15.71 0.74
CA ALA A 380 20.79 16.69 1.29
C ALA A 380 21.40 17.48 2.45
N HIS A 381 22.18 16.84 3.33
CA HIS A 381 22.87 17.49 4.43
C HIS A 381 23.94 18.46 3.94
N ARG A 382 24.76 18.05 2.97
CA ARG A 382 25.79 18.92 2.37
C ARG A 382 25.19 20.13 1.67
N LEU A 383 24.07 19.95 0.96
CA LEU A 383 23.36 21.05 0.27
C LEU A 383 22.82 22.09 1.29
N ARG A 384 22.38 21.68 2.47
CA ARG A 384 21.98 22.61 3.53
C ARG A 384 23.16 23.40 4.06
N GLN A 385 24.28 22.76 4.35
CA GLN A 385 25.48 23.44 4.87
C GLN A 385 26.00 24.50 3.92
N VAL A 386 25.98 24.23 2.60
CA VAL A 386 26.36 25.20 1.57
C VAL A 386 25.42 26.39 1.56
N SER A 387 24.09 26.15 1.59
CA SER A 387 23.06 27.21 1.60
C SER A 387 23.17 28.10 2.87
N ASP A 388 23.39 27.48 4.03
CA ASP A 388 23.52 28.22 5.30
C ASP A 388 24.81 29.04 5.35
N SER A 389 25.90 28.57 4.74
CA SER A 389 27.16 29.33 4.63
C SER A 389 27.07 30.49 3.65
N GLU A 390 26.28 30.38 2.57
CA GLU A 390 26.04 31.49 1.63
C GLU A 390 25.21 32.59 2.25
N ILE A 391 24.20 32.24 3.08
CA ILE A 391 23.36 33.20 3.80
C ILE A 391 24.15 33.92 4.92
N SER A 392 25.08 33.21 5.58
CA SER A 392 25.93 33.80 6.63
C SER A 392 27.00 34.75 6.11
N ASN A 393 27.33 34.69 4.81
CA ASN A 393 28.33 35.54 4.18
C ASN A 393 27.72 36.75 3.42
N GLN A 394 26.42 36.93 3.46
CA GLN A 394 25.69 38.13 3.03
C GLN A 394 25.22 38.97 4.20
#